data_3a71b028a2d9e7414a193ab327137949
#
_entry.id   3a71b028a2d9e7414a193ab327137949
#
_cell.length_a   1.000
_cell.length_b   1.000
_cell.length_c   1.000
_cell.angle_alpha   90.00
_cell.angle_beta   90.00
_cell.angle_gamma   90.00
#
_symmetry.space_group_name_H-M   'P 1'
#
loop_
_entity.id
_entity.type
_entity.pdbx_description
1 polymer ?
#
loop_
_entity_poly.entity_id
_entity_poly.type
_entity_poly.pdbx_seq_one_letter_code
_entity_poly.pdbx_strand_id
1 'polypeptide(L)'
;MKKTLGYIFVCVMWLLFFVMSLTVYQDTFVEMKYSLDAALEEVVLTDFQNRAMSSINHYGGKINRKIKSVSIVGKDGPEEIVFKDSIDEVTGMRLVLQYLLSDVNPIHPDTLNVMLQKQLSEKYDIGGYTGVIYIHNNKKYYGGSDLLEAARSSILTTNIKVLDAKSTISVQAWMDAHWITVMNNISFVTYLIQLLFFIASIFLTKLLLKRQDSSRYIRLNGMLLDTELCKVFIGNRECILRNAEFRLLMLFVNKRDHSLSRQEIHTQLWPEIVNPDNRINNLISTLRKALKDFPGCSLDMGEDKIYRLRILG
;
A
#
# COMPACT_ATOMS: atom_id res chain seq x y z
N MET A 1 -0.25 -11.99 -27.08
CA MET A 1 0.24 -10.66 -26.72
C MET A 1 -0.78 -9.80 -25.95
N LYS A 2 -2.03 -9.57 -26.43
CA LYS A 2 -3.01 -8.71 -25.71
C LYS A 2 -3.44 -9.26 -24.34
N LYS A 3 -3.55 -10.58 -24.16
CA LYS A 3 -3.93 -11.22 -22.90
C LYS A 3 -2.87 -11.02 -21.81
N THR A 4 -1.61 -11.23 -22.14
CA THR A 4 -0.47 -11.02 -21.24
C THR A 4 -0.39 -9.57 -20.74
N LEU A 5 -0.67 -8.60 -21.61
CA LEU A 5 -0.66 -7.18 -21.27
C LEU A 5 -1.75 -6.83 -20.21
N GLY A 6 -2.95 -7.42 -20.32
CA GLY A 6 -4.03 -7.23 -19.37
C GLY A 6 -3.68 -7.77 -17.97
N TYR A 7 -3.10 -8.96 -17.88
CA TYR A 7 -2.66 -9.52 -16.59
C TYR A 7 -1.51 -8.74 -15.98
N ILE A 8 -0.52 -8.30 -16.80
CA ILE A 8 0.57 -7.44 -16.33
C ILE A 8 0.00 -6.15 -15.73
N PHE A 9 -0.95 -5.51 -16.40
CA PHE A 9 -1.58 -4.28 -15.91
C PHE A 9 -2.29 -4.51 -14.56
N VAL A 10 -3.04 -5.59 -14.41
CA VAL A 10 -3.69 -5.95 -13.13
C VAL A 10 -2.66 -6.18 -12.04
N CYS A 11 -1.59 -6.92 -12.31
CA CYS A 11 -0.50 -7.12 -11.35
C CYS A 11 0.15 -5.80 -10.92
N VAL A 12 0.40 -4.89 -11.86
CA VAL A 12 0.95 -3.56 -11.56
C VAL A 12 0.02 -2.74 -10.67
N MET A 13 -1.30 -2.76 -10.93
CA MET A 13 -2.28 -2.05 -10.09
C MET A 13 -2.32 -2.59 -8.66
N TRP A 14 -2.26 -3.91 -8.47
CA TRP A 14 -2.21 -4.51 -7.14
C TRP A 14 -0.90 -4.22 -6.42
N LEU A 15 0.22 -4.22 -7.15
CA LEU A 15 1.52 -3.84 -6.60
C LEU A 15 1.52 -2.38 -6.14
N LEU A 16 0.96 -1.47 -6.94
CA LEU A 16 0.82 -0.06 -6.57
C LEU A 16 -0.05 0.11 -5.32
N PHE A 17 -1.18 -0.62 -5.22
CA PHE A 17 -2.02 -0.61 -4.02
C PHE A 17 -1.25 -1.06 -2.78
N PHE A 18 -0.48 -2.15 -2.89
CA PHE A 18 0.33 -2.67 -1.80
C PHE A 18 1.42 -1.67 -1.37
N VAL A 19 2.15 -1.10 -2.33
CA VAL A 19 3.18 -0.07 -2.06
C VAL A 19 2.54 1.14 -1.37
N MET A 20 1.42 1.65 -1.87
CA MET A 20 0.71 2.77 -1.27
C MET A 20 0.27 2.47 0.18
N SER A 21 -0.23 1.26 0.46
CA SER A 21 -0.61 0.85 1.82
C SER A 21 0.58 0.79 2.77
N LEU A 22 1.73 0.27 2.30
CA LEU A 22 2.97 0.26 3.06
C LEU A 22 3.48 1.68 3.34
N THR A 23 3.43 2.57 2.36
CA THR A 23 3.86 3.97 2.53
C THR A 23 3.01 4.67 3.60
N VAL A 24 1.69 4.54 3.54
CA VAL A 24 0.78 5.11 4.55
C VAL A 24 1.08 4.58 5.94
N TYR A 25 1.31 3.27 6.06
CA TYR A 25 1.70 2.67 7.34
C TYR A 25 3.02 3.27 7.87
N GLN A 26 4.04 3.37 7.02
CA GLN A 26 5.34 3.94 7.40
C GLN A 26 5.25 5.41 7.77
N ASP A 27 4.49 6.19 7.01
CA ASP A 27 4.30 7.62 7.30
C ASP A 27 3.62 7.82 8.66
N THR A 28 2.56 7.06 8.94
CA THR A 28 1.89 7.09 10.25
C THR A 28 2.83 6.69 11.38
N PHE A 29 3.61 5.62 11.18
CA PHE A 29 4.59 5.16 12.18
C PHE A 29 5.66 6.23 12.46
N VAL A 30 6.16 6.89 11.43
CA VAL A 30 7.14 7.97 11.54
C VAL A 30 6.54 9.20 12.22
N GLU A 31 5.30 9.57 11.87
CA GLU A 31 4.58 10.66 12.52
C GLU A 31 4.36 10.40 14.01
N MET A 32 3.96 9.19 14.38
CA MET A 32 3.82 8.78 15.78
C MET A 32 5.15 8.91 16.54
N LYS A 33 6.28 8.53 15.92
CA LYS A 33 7.61 8.69 16.51
C LYS A 33 7.98 10.15 16.78
N TYR A 34 7.76 11.03 15.80
CA TYR A 34 8.01 12.46 15.99
C TYR A 34 7.11 13.08 17.07
N SER A 35 5.85 12.65 17.11
CA SER A 35 4.91 13.11 18.12
C SER A 35 5.30 12.63 19.52
N LEU A 36 5.81 11.41 19.67
CA LEU A 36 6.33 10.91 20.94
C LEU A 36 7.55 11.74 21.42
N ASP A 37 8.48 12.06 20.50
CA ASP A 37 9.64 12.89 20.84
C ASP A 37 9.23 14.31 21.24
N ALA A 38 8.28 14.92 20.56
CA ALA A 38 7.74 16.24 20.86
C ALA A 38 6.96 16.26 22.18
N ALA A 39 6.11 15.24 22.39
CA ALA A 39 5.34 15.10 23.64
C ALA A 39 6.26 14.93 24.85
N LEU A 40 7.30 14.10 24.74
CA LEU A 40 8.28 13.94 25.81
C LEU A 40 8.96 15.28 26.15
N GLU A 41 9.33 16.07 25.15
CA GLU A 41 9.98 17.38 25.37
C GLU A 41 9.07 18.35 26.12
N GLU A 42 7.80 18.43 25.71
CA GLU A 42 6.80 19.28 26.35
C GLU A 42 6.48 18.83 27.76
N VAL A 43 6.31 17.53 27.98
CA VAL A 43 6.05 16.94 29.32
C VAL A 43 7.22 17.20 30.28
N VAL A 44 8.46 17.00 29.82
CA VAL A 44 9.66 17.28 30.63
C VAL A 44 9.75 18.77 30.97
N LEU A 45 9.41 19.66 30.02
CA LEU A 45 9.39 21.09 30.28
C LEU A 45 8.33 21.48 31.31
N THR A 46 7.13 20.92 31.17
CA THR A 46 6.01 21.16 32.10
C THR A 46 6.30 20.62 33.50
N ASP A 47 6.84 19.42 33.60
CA ASP A 47 7.29 18.84 34.86
C ASP A 47 8.36 19.71 35.53
N PHE A 48 9.35 20.16 34.78
CA PHE A 48 10.36 21.08 35.27
C PHE A 48 9.75 22.38 35.79
N GLN A 49 8.85 23.01 35.08
CA GLN A 49 8.18 24.23 35.51
C GLN A 49 7.42 24.01 36.81
N ASN A 50 6.66 22.93 36.93
CA ASN A 50 5.91 22.59 38.14
C ASN A 50 6.83 22.38 39.34
N ARG A 51 7.94 21.66 39.20
CA ARG A 51 8.93 21.41 40.24
C ARG A 51 9.72 22.68 40.61
N ALA A 52 10.08 23.48 39.60
CA ALA A 52 10.81 24.73 39.81
C ALA A 52 9.95 25.78 40.52
N MET A 53 8.67 25.95 40.15
CA MET A 53 7.75 26.87 40.81
C MET A 53 7.52 26.52 42.29
N SER A 54 7.53 25.23 42.63
CA SER A 54 7.39 24.79 44.03
C SER A 54 8.64 24.96 44.89
N SER A 55 9.81 25.07 44.24
CA SER A 55 11.12 25.02 44.93
C SER A 55 11.96 26.31 44.80
N ILE A 56 11.66 27.18 43.78
CA ILE A 56 12.49 28.33 43.44
C ILE A 56 11.61 29.55 43.19
N ASN A 57 11.73 30.58 44.03
CA ASN A 57 10.93 31.79 43.96
C ASN A 57 11.28 32.74 42.79
N HIS A 58 12.49 32.63 42.22
CA HIS A 58 12.92 33.50 41.13
C HIS A 58 13.85 32.76 40.17
N TYR A 59 13.40 32.62 38.93
CA TYR A 59 14.21 32.16 37.82
C TYR A 59 14.25 33.24 36.76
N GLY A 60 15.44 33.76 36.44
CA GLY A 60 15.63 34.83 35.44
C GLY A 60 16.90 34.59 34.64
N GLY A 61 16.73 34.49 33.33
CA GLY A 61 17.82 34.52 32.36
C GLY A 61 17.55 35.56 31.26
N LYS A 62 18.56 36.09 30.64
CA LYS A 62 18.42 37.00 29.50
C LYS A 62 18.25 36.20 28.21
N ILE A 63 17.18 36.47 27.49
CA ILE A 63 16.95 35.90 26.17
C ILE A 63 18.06 36.42 25.22
N ASN A 64 18.58 35.52 24.38
CA ASN A 64 19.62 35.79 23.37
C ASN A 64 21.04 35.99 23.90
N ARG A 65 21.34 35.79 25.18
CA ARG A 65 22.70 35.73 25.68
C ARG A 65 23.26 34.33 25.63
N LYS A 66 24.41 34.15 24.98
CA LYS A 66 25.11 32.83 24.97
C LYS A 66 26.10 32.78 26.12
N ILE A 67 26.10 31.64 26.82
CA ILE A 67 26.99 31.33 27.94
C ILE A 67 27.77 30.04 27.67
N LYS A 68 28.97 29.93 28.24
CA LYS A 68 29.79 28.72 28.23
C LYS A 68 29.90 28.07 29.61
N SER A 69 29.63 28.80 30.66
CA SER A 69 29.68 28.29 32.03
C SER A 69 28.65 28.99 32.91
N VAL A 70 28.29 28.33 34.00
CA VAL A 70 27.47 28.87 35.10
C VAL A 70 28.14 28.51 36.40
N SER A 71 28.36 29.52 37.26
CA SER A 71 28.84 29.28 38.62
C SER A 71 27.65 29.13 39.55
N ILE A 72 27.66 28.05 40.35
CA ILE A 72 26.68 27.77 41.38
C ILE A 72 27.41 27.75 42.74
N VAL A 73 26.74 28.20 43.77
CA VAL A 73 27.27 28.14 45.15
C VAL A 73 26.47 27.08 45.89
N GLY A 74 27.07 25.91 46.06
CA GLY A 74 26.49 24.79 46.79
C GLY A 74 26.96 24.77 48.25
N LYS A 75 26.55 23.73 49.00
CA LYS A 75 26.98 23.51 50.41
C LYS A 75 28.49 23.31 50.51
N ASP A 76 29.10 22.75 49.48
CA ASP A 76 30.54 22.43 49.42
C ASP A 76 31.40 23.55 48.81
N GLY A 77 30.80 24.69 48.54
CA GLY A 77 31.47 25.84 47.96
C GLY A 77 31.02 26.19 46.52
N PRO A 78 31.72 27.15 45.90
CA PRO A 78 31.42 27.52 44.55
C PRO A 78 31.88 26.42 43.57
N GLU A 79 30.98 26.03 42.67
CA GLU A 79 31.23 25.07 41.59
C GLU A 79 30.95 25.74 40.25
N GLU A 80 31.86 25.58 39.27
CA GLU A 80 31.65 26.07 37.91
C GLU A 80 31.26 24.91 37.02
N ILE A 81 30.08 25.01 36.40
CA ILE A 81 29.59 24.05 35.37
C ILE A 81 29.92 24.64 34.01
N VAL A 82 30.78 23.94 33.27
CA VAL A 82 31.19 24.34 31.93
C VAL A 82 30.44 23.49 30.89
N PHE A 83 29.80 24.15 29.91
CA PHE A 83 29.11 23.50 28.80
C PHE A 83 30.06 23.18 27.67
N LYS A 84 29.86 22.03 26.99
CA LYS A 84 30.66 21.63 25.84
C LYS A 84 30.61 22.66 24.72
N ASP A 85 29.41 23.19 24.46
CA ASP A 85 29.15 24.22 23.45
C ASP A 85 28.55 25.46 24.09
N SER A 86 28.65 26.61 23.40
CA SER A 86 27.99 27.83 23.85
C SER A 86 26.48 27.72 23.65
N ILE A 87 25.72 27.75 24.73
CA ILE A 87 24.26 27.63 24.74
C ILE A 87 23.60 28.94 25.18
N ASP A 88 22.31 29.08 24.88
CA ASP A 88 21.57 30.23 25.38
C ASP A 88 21.44 30.20 26.92
N GLU A 89 21.42 31.36 27.55
CA GLU A 89 21.44 31.50 29.00
C GLU A 89 20.21 30.84 29.66
N VAL A 90 19.04 30.89 29.00
CA VAL A 90 17.79 30.28 29.52
C VAL A 90 17.92 28.77 29.55
N THR A 91 18.40 28.15 28.47
CA THR A 91 18.66 26.72 28.40
C THR A 91 19.73 26.29 29.40
N GLY A 92 20.85 27.06 29.51
CA GLY A 92 21.92 26.77 30.44
C GLY A 92 21.44 26.80 31.88
N MET A 93 20.71 27.81 32.27
CA MET A 93 20.11 27.91 33.59
C MET A 93 19.12 26.78 33.88
N ARG A 94 18.29 26.40 32.91
CA ARG A 94 17.38 25.28 33.03
C ARG A 94 18.11 23.95 33.33
N LEU A 95 19.20 23.67 32.59
CA LEU A 95 20.00 22.46 32.79
C LEU A 95 20.66 22.43 34.17
N VAL A 96 21.17 23.57 34.63
CA VAL A 96 21.74 23.70 36.00
C VAL A 96 20.69 23.54 37.07
N LEU A 97 19.50 24.14 36.88
CA LEU A 97 18.41 24.01 37.83
C LEU A 97 17.85 22.58 37.89
N GLN A 98 17.79 21.87 36.78
CA GLN A 98 17.42 20.45 36.74
C GLN A 98 18.41 19.61 37.58
N TYR A 99 19.72 19.90 37.46
CA TYR A 99 20.73 19.27 38.29
C TYR A 99 20.50 19.51 39.78
N LEU A 100 20.29 20.77 40.20
CA LEU A 100 20.02 21.11 41.59
C LEU A 100 18.73 20.53 42.13
N LEU A 101 17.67 20.52 41.31
CA LEU A 101 16.38 19.93 41.70
C LEU A 101 16.43 18.42 41.83
N SER A 102 17.39 17.73 41.23
CA SER A 102 17.47 16.27 41.31
C SER A 102 17.64 15.73 42.73
N ASP A 103 18.27 16.51 43.61
CA ASP A 103 18.51 16.14 45.02
C ASP A 103 17.35 16.56 45.94
N VAL A 104 16.66 17.68 45.62
CA VAL A 104 15.62 18.26 46.46
C VAL A 104 14.23 17.80 46.08
N ASN A 105 13.97 17.75 44.80
CA ASN A 105 12.69 17.39 44.20
C ASN A 105 12.91 16.60 42.90
N PRO A 106 13.26 15.31 42.99
CA PRO A 106 13.60 14.47 41.82
C PRO A 106 12.42 14.28 40.88
N ILE A 107 12.74 13.94 39.65
CA ILE A 107 11.73 13.54 38.67
C ILE A 107 11.05 12.23 39.09
N HIS A 108 9.72 12.22 39.07
CA HIS A 108 8.93 11.02 39.30
C HIS A 108 8.51 10.41 37.97
N PRO A 109 9.04 9.23 37.58
CA PRO A 109 8.77 8.63 36.26
C PRO A 109 7.28 8.36 36.00
N ASP A 110 6.53 7.94 37.04
CA ASP A 110 5.09 7.70 36.93
C ASP A 110 4.30 8.97 36.61
N THR A 111 4.67 10.10 37.24
CA THR A 111 4.05 11.41 36.96
C THR A 111 4.34 11.83 35.51
N LEU A 112 5.58 11.68 35.06
CA LEU A 112 5.94 11.94 33.68
C LEU A 112 5.12 11.06 32.71
N ASN A 113 4.99 9.77 33.04
CA ASN A 113 4.22 8.86 32.19
C ASN A 113 2.73 9.23 32.10
N VAL A 114 2.11 9.62 33.21
CA VAL A 114 0.71 10.08 33.23
C VAL A 114 0.53 11.31 32.36
N MET A 115 1.45 12.28 32.43
CA MET A 115 1.43 13.48 31.59
C MET A 115 1.64 13.14 30.12
N LEU A 116 2.60 12.26 29.82
CA LEU A 116 2.89 11.78 28.47
C LEU A 116 1.69 11.04 27.87
N GLN A 117 1.10 10.12 28.63
CA GLN A 117 -0.08 9.37 28.20
C GLN A 117 -1.25 10.30 27.89
N LYS A 118 -1.51 11.28 28.77
CA LYS A 118 -2.56 12.28 28.55
C LYS A 118 -2.35 13.02 27.22
N GLN A 119 -1.16 13.54 27.00
CA GLN A 119 -0.84 14.32 25.81
C GLN A 119 -0.90 13.49 24.53
N LEU A 120 -0.43 12.24 24.57
CA LEU A 120 -0.50 11.35 23.42
C LEU A 120 -1.92 10.87 23.14
N SER A 121 -2.73 10.62 24.18
CA SER A 121 -4.12 10.16 24.01
C SER A 121 -5.06 11.21 23.42
N GLU A 122 -4.68 12.49 23.46
CA GLU A 122 -5.41 13.54 22.77
C GLU A 122 -5.27 13.44 21.22
N LYS A 123 -4.20 12.83 20.73
CA LYS A 123 -3.89 12.74 19.30
C LYS A 123 -3.99 11.31 18.76
N TYR A 124 -3.65 10.31 19.55
CA TYR A 124 -3.53 8.91 19.14
C TYR A 124 -4.31 7.97 20.04
N ASP A 125 -4.87 6.94 19.43
CA ASP A 125 -5.40 5.77 20.14
C ASP A 125 -4.23 4.82 20.48
N ILE A 126 -3.58 5.07 21.64
CA ILE A 126 -2.39 4.34 22.09
C ILE A 126 -2.70 3.13 22.99
N GLY A 127 -3.98 2.79 23.17
CA GLY A 127 -4.37 1.65 24.02
C GLY A 127 -3.90 1.69 25.47
N GLY A 128 -3.34 2.83 25.91
CA GLY A 128 -2.83 3.02 27.28
C GLY A 128 -1.41 2.51 27.56
N TYR A 129 -0.73 1.95 26.56
CA TYR A 129 0.63 1.40 26.71
C TYR A 129 1.72 2.43 26.39
N THR A 130 2.08 3.20 27.40
CA THR A 130 3.23 4.11 27.37
C THR A 130 4.11 3.92 28.58
N GLY A 131 5.34 4.35 28.49
CA GLY A 131 6.25 4.34 29.63
C GLY A 131 7.39 5.33 29.49
N VAL A 132 7.98 5.66 30.62
CA VAL A 132 9.12 6.56 30.74
C VAL A 132 10.23 5.86 31.51
N ILE A 133 11.43 5.96 30.99
CA ILE A 133 12.65 5.54 31.68
C ILE A 133 13.36 6.80 32.12
N TYR A 134 13.47 7.00 33.42
CA TYR A 134 14.28 8.04 34.03
C TYR A 134 15.59 7.43 34.48
N ILE A 135 16.70 8.04 34.10
CA ILE A 135 18.05 7.60 34.44
C ILE A 135 18.68 8.68 35.31
N HIS A 136 19.10 8.31 36.53
CA HIS A 136 19.83 9.18 37.44
C HIS A 136 21.08 8.48 37.98
N ASN A 137 22.26 9.05 37.77
CA ASN A 137 23.53 8.48 38.14
C ASN A 137 23.68 7.00 37.72
N ASN A 138 23.34 6.70 36.44
CA ASN A 138 23.34 5.35 35.88
C ASN A 138 22.32 4.37 36.44
N LYS A 139 21.47 4.78 37.38
CA LYS A 139 20.36 3.96 37.89
C LYS A 139 19.11 4.27 37.05
N LYS A 140 18.40 3.23 36.65
CA LYS A 140 17.17 3.34 35.84
C LYS A 140 15.95 3.22 36.75
N TYR A 141 15.02 4.14 36.58
CA TYR A 141 13.71 4.16 37.21
C TYR A 141 12.66 4.13 36.12
N TYR A 142 11.63 3.35 36.31
CA TYR A 142 10.61 3.11 35.29
C TYR A 142 9.28 3.65 35.80
N GLY A 143 8.54 4.32 34.87
CA GLY A 143 7.17 4.75 35.10
C GLY A 143 6.28 4.24 34.00
N GLY A 144 5.06 3.86 34.35
CA GLY A 144 4.07 3.35 33.39
C GLY A 144 3.99 1.85 33.28
N SER A 145 3.56 1.35 32.14
CA SER A 145 3.34 -0.09 31.91
C SER A 145 4.65 -0.89 32.01
N ASP A 146 4.54 -2.14 32.41
CA ASP A 146 5.69 -3.02 32.62
C ASP A 146 6.46 -3.24 31.30
N LEU A 147 7.74 -2.87 31.29
CA LEU A 147 8.62 -2.97 30.11
C LEU A 147 8.79 -4.41 29.61
N LEU A 148 8.59 -5.40 30.47
CA LEU A 148 8.69 -6.81 30.11
C LEU A 148 7.53 -7.30 29.26
N GLU A 149 6.33 -6.75 29.42
CA GLU A 149 5.19 -7.04 28.54
C GLU A 149 5.33 -6.27 27.20
N ALA A 150 5.78 -5.03 27.27
CA ALA A 150 5.98 -4.18 26.11
C ALA A 150 7.15 -4.64 25.21
N ALA A 151 8.19 -5.26 25.77
CA ALA A 151 9.34 -5.78 25.00
C ALA A 151 8.98 -6.92 24.02
N ARG A 152 7.76 -7.45 24.08
CA ARG A 152 7.24 -8.46 23.14
C ARG A 152 6.49 -7.88 21.95
N SER A 153 6.19 -6.60 21.98
CA SER A 153 5.50 -5.88 20.90
C SER A 153 6.43 -4.88 20.23
N SER A 154 6.03 -4.40 19.04
CA SER A 154 6.75 -3.34 18.34
C SER A 154 6.63 -2.04 19.13
N ILE A 155 7.71 -1.61 19.78
CA ILE A 155 7.76 -0.41 20.60
C ILE A 155 8.46 0.71 19.83
N LEU A 156 7.84 1.89 19.82
CA LEU A 156 8.49 3.14 19.46
C LEU A 156 9.19 3.71 20.68
N THR A 157 10.46 4.06 20.52
CA THR A 157 11.25 4.69 21.59
C THR A 157 11.82 6.02 21.11
N THR A 158 11.90 6.99 22.02
CA THR A 158 12.63 8.24 21.79
C THR A 158 14.13 8.03 21.90
N ASN A 159 14.89 8.98 21.44
CA ASN A 159 16.30 9.09 21.82
C ASN A 159 16.41 9.44 23.31
N ILE A 160 17.52 9.04 23.95
CA ILE A 160 17.80 9.43 25.32
C ILE A 160 18.07 10.94 25.35
N LYS A 161 17.27 11.68 26.10
CA LYS A 161 17.41 13.13 26.29
C LYS A 161 18.09 13.41 27.62
N VAL A 162 19.24 14.06 27.57
CA VAL A 162 19.95 14.55 28.75
C VAL A 162 19.26 15.81 29.25
N LEU A 163 18.95 15.86 30.54
CA LEU A 163 18.15 16.91 31.14
C LEU A 163 18.94 17.90 32.01
N ASP A 164 20.13 17.51 32.44
CA ASP A 164 20.96 18.31 33.35
C ASP A 164 22.32 18.69 32.76
N ALA A 165 22.93 19.67 33.35
CA ALA A 165 24.21 20.22 32.89
C ALA A 165 25.41 19.27 33.08
N LYS A 166 25.31 18.29 34.00
CA LYS A 166 26.38 17.30 34.27
C LYS A 166 26.14 15.97 33.56
N SER A 167 25.07 15.84 32.80
CA SER A 167 24.68 14.61 32.09
C SER A 167 24.46 13.41 33.07
N THR A 168 24.06 13.70 34.31
CA THR A 168 23.74 12.69 35.30
C THR A 168 22.29 12.24 35.23
N ILE A 169 21.44 13.09 34.61
CA ILE A 169 20.01 12.87 34.48
C ILE A 169 19.65 12.76 33.01
N SER A 170 18.96 11.70 32.66
CA SER A 170 18.40 11.54 31.35
C SER A 170 17.05 10.87 31.37
N VAL A 171 16.27 11.06 30.29
CA VAL A 171 14.95 10.50 30.14
C VAL A 171 14.79 9.89 28.74
N GLN A 172 14.04 8.83 28.69
CA GLN A 172 13.63 8.19 27.44
C GLN A 172 12.16 7.77 27.58
N ALA A 173 11.37 7.97 26.56
CA ALA A 173 9.99 7.51 26.53
C ALA A 173 9.82 6.39 25.50
N TRP A 174 8.77 5.62 25.70
CA TRP A 174 8.33 4.63 24.75
C TRP A 174 6.80 4.57 24.68
N MET A 175 6.27 4.11 23.55
CA MET A 175 4.85 3.82 23.36
C MET A 175 4.67 2.56 22.54
N ASP A 176 3.53 1.90 22.70
CA ASP A 176 3.18 0.76 21.85
C ASP A 176 2.97 1.20 20.41
N ALA A 177 3.63 0.51 19.50
CA ALA A 177 3.52 0.69 18.06
C ALA A 177 3.19 -0.63 17.36
N HIS A 178 2.42 -1.50 18.03
CA HIS A 178 1.89 -2.69 17.40
C HIS A 178 1.13 -2.30 16.11
N TRP A 179 1.15 -3.19 15.13
CA TRP A 179 0.55 -2.89 13.82
C TRP A 179 -0.93 -2.45 13.92
N ILE A 180 -1.70 -2.99 14.88
CA ILE A 180 -3.09 -2.59 15.12
C ILE A 180 -3.15 -1.13 15.61
N THR A 181 -2.28 -0.75 16.55
CA THR A 181 -2.20 0.62 17.07
C THR A 181 -1.88 1.61 15.95
N VAL A 182 -0.92 1.30 15.09
CA VAL A 182 -0.59 2.14 13.93
C VAL A 182 -1.77 2.24 12.97
N MET A 183 -2.42 1.11 12.67
CA MET A 183 -3.59 1.08 11.78
C MET A 183 -4.75 1.91 12.33
N ASN A 184 -5.05 1.83 13.64
CA ASN A 184 -6.12 2.62 14.26
C ASN A 184 -5.88 4.13 14.18
N ASN A 185 -4.63 4.54 14.04
CA ASN A 185 -4.24 5.95 13.94
C ASN A 185 -4.12 6.48 12.51
N ILE A 186 -4.37 5.64 11.49
CA ILE A 186 -4.47 6.10 10.11
C ILE A 186 -5.74 6.94 9.94
N SER A 187 -5.59 8.10 9.31
CA SER A 187 -6.73 9.00 9.05
C SER A 187 -7.85 8.28 8.27
N PHE A 188 -9.10 8.48 8.70
CA PHE A 188 -10.29 7.97 8.00
C PHE A 188 -10.31 8.36 6.51
N VAL A 189 -9.87 9.57 6.19
CA VAL A 189 -9.80 10.05 4.79
C VAL A 189 -8.85 9.18 3.96
N THR A 190 -7.72 8.79 4.56
CA THR A 190 -6.75 7.90 3.90
C THR A 190 -7.33 6.51 3.64
N TYR A 191 -8.06 5.94 4.60
CA TYR A 191 -8.80 4.68 4.40
C TYR A 191 -9.83 4.80 3.28
N LEU A 192 -10.57 5.91 3.22
CA LEU A 192 -11.55 6.13 2.17
C LEU A 192 -10.91 6.17 0.78
N ILE A 193 -9.78 6.87 0.64
CA ILE A 193 -9.03 6.93 -0.61
C ILE A 193 -8.53 5.53 -1.02
N GLN A 194 -7.98 4.76 -0.09
CA GLN A 194 -7.51 3.40 -0.35
C GLN A 194 -8.67 2.48 -0.75
N LEU A 195 -9.82 2.59 -0.09
CA LEU A 195 -11.02 1.82 -0.43
C LEU A 195 -11.53 2.15 -1.83
N LEU A 196 -11.58 3.43 -2.20
CA LEU A 196 -11.97 3.87 -3.55
C LEU A 196 -11.02 3.32 -4.61
N PHE A 197 -9.71 3.38 -4.35
CA PHE A 197 -8.70 2.82 -5.25
C PHE A 197 -8.86 1.30 -5.40
N PHE A 198 -9.13 0.59 -4.30
CA PHE A 198 -9.37 -0.85 -4.31
C PHE A 198 -10.61 -1.20 -5.14
N ILE A 199 -11.73 -0.52 -4.94
CA ILE A 199 -12.97 -0.71 -5.71
C ILE A 199 -12.72 -0.42 -7.20
N ALA A 200 -12.02 0.66 -7.53
CA ALA A 200 -11.67 1.01 -8.90
C ALA A 200 -10.81 -0.08 -9.58
N SER A 201 -9.84 -0.64 -8.84
CA SER A 201 -8.98 -1.72 -9.36
C SER A 201 -9.77 -3.00 -9.65
N ILE A 202 -10.72 -3.38 -8.79
CA ILE A 202 -11.62 -4.53 -9.02
C ILE A 202 -12.50 -4.29 -10.22
N PHE A 203 -13.09 -3.10 -10.34
CA PHE A 203 -13.97 -2.74 -11.46
C PHE A 203 -13.20 -2.79 -12.78
N LEU A 204 -12.00 -2.21 -12.82
CA LEU A 204 -11.13 -2.21 -13.99
C LEU A 204 -10.71 -3.64 -14.38
N THR A 205 -10.37 -4.46 -13.39
CA THR A 205 -10.06 -5.88 -13.61
C THR A 205 -11.23 -6.60 -14.27
N LYS A 206 -12.46 -6.42 -13.75
CA LYS A 206 -13.67 -7.01 -14.35
C LYS A 206 -13.93 -6.52 -15.77
N LEU A 207 -13.72 -5.22 -16.04
CA LEU A 207 -13.87 -4.64 -17.37
C LEU A 207 -12.87 -5.26 -18.36
N LEU A 208 -11.62 -5.40 -17.98
CA LEU A 208 -10.58 -6.00 -18.81
C LEU A 208 -10.88 -7.47 -19.11
N LEU A 209 -11.30 -8.24 -18.11
CA LEU A 209 -11.68 -9.64 -18.28
C LEU A 209 -12.91 -9.78 -19.19
N LYS A 210 -13.97 -8.97 -18.97
CA LYS A 210 -15.17 -8.97 -19.81
C LYS A 210 -14.89 -8.60 -21.27
N ARG A 211 -14.03 -7.62 -21.49
CA ARG A 211 -13.62 -7.22 -22.85
C ARG A 211 -12.83 -8.32 -23.55
N GLN A 212 -12.15 -9.16 -22.80
CA GLN A 212 -11.38 -10.28 -23.27
C GLN A 212 -12.28 -11.44 -23.72
N ASP A 213 -13.34 -11.74 -22.95
CA ASP A 213 -14.30 -12.78 -23.32
C ASP A 213 -15.09 -12.42 -24.58
N SER A 214 -15.45 -11.15 -24.77
CA SER A 214 -16.16 -10.71 -25.96
C SER A 214 -15.34 -10.84 -27.26
N SER A 215 -14.02 -10.82 -27.19
CA SER A 215 -13.13 -11.02 -28.33
C SER A 215 -12.89 -12.52 -28.67
N ARG A 216 -13.20 -13.41 -27.74
CA ARG A 216 -13.05 -14.86 -27.89
C ARG A 216 -14.22 -15.47 -28.67
N TYR A 217 -15.41 -14.93 -28.45
CA TYR A 217 -16.62 -15.46 -29.04
C TYR A 217 -17.15 -14.57 -30.16
N ILE A 218 -17.32 -15.13 -31.35
CA ILE A 218 -18.02 -14.48 -32.46
C ILE A 218 -19.42 -15.07 -32.50
N ARG A 219 -20.43 -14.21 -32.35
CA ARG A 219 -21.84 -14.61 -32.51
C ARG A 219 -22.35 -14.18 -33.87
N LEU A 220 -22.90 -15.13 -34.59
CA LEU A 220 -23.49 -14.90 -35.91
C LEU A 220 -24.79 -15.70 -36.01
N ASN A 221 -25.94 -15.02 -36.03
CA ASN A 221 -27.27 -15.62 -36.27
C ASN A 221 -27.47 -17.05 -35.64
N GLY A 222 -27.30 -17.15 -34.34
CA GLY A 222 -27.45 -18.44 -33.61
C GLY A 222 -26.22 -19.35 -33.62
N MET A 223 -25.16 -18.97 -34.32
CA MET A 223 -23.86 -19.65 -34.27
C MET A 223 -22.93 -18.93 -33.29
N LEU A 224 -22.26 -19.66 -32.42
CA LEU A 224 -21.23 -19.17 -31.52
C LEU A 224 -19.90 -19.84 -31.88
N LEU A 225 -18.92 -19.03 -32.29
CA LEU A 225 -17.58 -19.51 -32.62
C LEU A 225 -16.62 -19.14 -31.51
N ASP A 226 -15.98 -20.14 -30.89
CA ASP A 226 -14.86 -19.95 -29.98
C ASP A 226 -13.55 -19.92 -30.77
N THR A 227 -13.00 -18.71 -30.94
CA THR A 227 -11.79 -18.53 -31.75
C THR A 227 -10.53 -19.07 -31.08
N GLU A 228 -10.55 -19.30 -29.77
CA GLU A 228 -9.42 -19.82 -29.02
C GLU A 228 -9.37 -21.35 -29.04
N LEU A 229 -10.50 -21.98 -28.83
CA LEU A 229 -10.60 -23.44 -28.82
C LEU A 229 -10.90 -24.01 -30.21
N CYS A 230 -11.09 -23.17 -31.23
CA CYS A 230 -11.50 -23.56 -32.57
C CYS A 230 -12.78 -24.41 -32.58
N LYS A 231 -13.74 -24.05 -31.73
CA LYS A 231 -15.01 -24.75 -31.59
C LYS A 231 -16.16 -23.92 -32.10
N VAL A 232 -17.16 -24.59 -32.63
CA VAL A 232 -18.39 -23.97 -33.13
C VAL A 232 -19.58 -24.57 -32.39
N PHE A 233 -20.44 -23.71 -31.87
CA PHE A 233 -21.70 -24.11 -31.26
C PHE A 233 -22.86 -23.54 -32.09
N ILE A 234 -23.80 -24.34 -32.44
CA ILE A 234 -25.04 -23.96 -33.14
C ILE A 234 -26.22 -24.36 -32.25
N GLY A 235 -26.87 -23.33 -31.67
CA GLY A 235 -27.77 -23.55 -30.54
C GLY A 235 -27.01 -24.12 -29.34
N ASN A 236 -27.48 -25.27 -28.81
CA ASN A 236 -26.83 -25.95 -27.67
C ASN A 236 -25.95 -27.14 -28.09
N ARG A 237 -25.64 -27.31 -29.38
CA ARG A 237 -24.85 -28.44 -29.88
C ARG A 237 -23.49 -27.97 -30.38
N GLU A 238 -22.45 -28.72 -30.00
CA GLU A 238 -21.09 -28.50 -30.52
C GLU A 238 -20.99 -29.13 -31.92
N CYS A 239 -20.54 -28.33 -32.88
CA CYS A 239 -20.17 -28.76 -34.22
C CYS A 239 -18.67 -29.09 -34.23
N ILE A 240 -18.32 -30.34 -34.37
CA ILE A 240 -16.92 -30.79 -34.39
C ILE A 240 -16.34 -30.52 -35.77
N LEU A 241 -15.46 -29.49 -35.83
CA LEU A 241 -14.72 -29.15 -37.04
C LEU A 241 -13.24 -29.44 -36.86
N ARG A 242 -12.59 -29.87 -37.93
CA ARG A 242 -11.12 -29.93 -37.98
C ARG A 242 -10.55 -28.52 -38.13
N ASN A 243 -9.29 -28.35 -37.78
CA ASN A 243 -8.65 -27.02 -37.81
C ASN A 243 -8.74 -26.31 -39.18
N ALA A 244 -8.61 -27.03 -40.30
CA ALA A 244 -8.74 -26.49 -41.62
C ALA A 244 -10.19 -26.07 -41.93
N GLU A 245 -11.18 -26.84 -41.52
CA GLU A 245 -12.61 -26.55 -41.67
C GLU A 245 -12.99 -25.30 -40.86
N PHE A 246 -12.50 -25.21 -39.60
CA PHE A 246 -12.71 -24.03 -38.78
C PHE A 246 -12.09 -22.78 -39.39
N ARG A 247 -10.85 -22.87 -39.89
CA ARG A 247 -10.19 -21.74 -40.59
C ARG A 247 -10.99 -21.28 -41.83
N LEU A 248 -11.50 -22.23 -42.63
CA LEU A 248 -12.35 -21.91 -43.76
C LEU A 248 -13.66 -21.23 -43.33
N LEU A 249 -14.32 -21.75 -42.29
CA LEU A 249 -15.53 -21.13 -41.74
C LEU A 249 -15.26 -19.70 -41.25
N MET A 250 -14.12 -19.47 -40.59
CA MET A 250 -13.70 -18.13 -40.13
C MET A 250 -13.49 -17.18 -41.30
N LEU A 251 -12.99 -17.64 -42.46
CA LEU A 251 -12.86 -16.80 -43.65
C LEU A 251 -14.24 -16.33 -44.16
N PHE A 252 -15.25 -17.21 -44.16
CA PHE A 252 -16.62 -16.83 -44.51
C PHE A 252 -17.21 -15.84 -43.50
N VAL A 253 -17.04 -16.08 -42.19
CA VAL A 253 -17.59 -15.25 -41.11
C VAL A 253 -16.96 -13.84 -41.12
N ASN A 254 -15.68 -13.73 -41.41
CA ASN A 254 -14.97 -12.47 -41.41
C ASN A 254 -15.28 -11.61 -42.66
N LYS A 255 -15.83 -12.20 -43.71
CA LYS A 255 -16.20 -11.47 -44.89
C LYS A 255 -17.67 -10.99 -44.80
N ARG A 256 -17.91 -9.74 -45.08
CA ARG A 256 -19.19 -9.06 -44.82
C ARG A 256 -20.39 -9.69 -45.55
N ASP A 257 -20.16 -10.26 -46.71
CA ASP A 257 -21.17 -10.92 -47.55
C ASP A 257 -21.18 -12.45 -47.43
N HIS A 258 -20.34 -12.98 -46.51
CA HIS A 258 -20.17 -14.40 -46.25
C HIS A 258 -19.94 -15.24 -47.52
N SER A 259 -19.28 -14.65 -48.52
CA SER A 259 -19.01 -15.31 -49.80
C SER A 259 -17.51 -15.35 -50.08
N LEU A 260 -17.04 -16.45 -50.64
CA LEU A 260 -15.62 -16.65 -51.00
C LEU A 260 -15.51 -17.28 -52.39
N SER A 261 -14.67 -16.70 -53.22
CA SER A 261 -14.25 -17.31 -54.49
C SER A 261 -13.21 -18.42 -54.20
N ARG A 262 -13.07 -19.33 -55.17
CA ARG A 262 -12.05 -20.38 -55.10
C ARG A 262 -10.64 -19.83 -55.00
N GLN A 263 -10.38 -18.75 -55.68
CA GLN A 263 -9.07 -18.08 -55.67
C GLN A 263 -8.76 -17.43 -54.32
N GLU A 264 -9.76 -16.82 -53.65
CA GLU A 264 -9.60 -16.29 -52.30
C GLU A 264 -9.31 -17.38 -51.30
N ILE A 265 -10.02 -18.51 -51.35
CA ILE A 265 -9.78 -19.67 -50.48
C ILE A 265 -8.34 -20.18 -50.66
N HIS A 266 -7.90 -20.29 -51.91
CA HIS A 266 -6.53 -20.67 -52.26
C HIS A 266 -5.50 -19.74 -51.62
N THR A 267 -5.61 -18.46 -51.91
CA THR A 267 -4.65 -17.44 -51.46
C THR A 267 -4.59 -17.37 -49.91
N GLN A 268 -5.69 -17.59 -49.21
CA GLN A 268 -5.75 -17.48 -47.72
C GLN A 268 -5.33 -18.77 -46.99
N LEU A 269 -5.62 -19.93 -47.55
CA LEU A 269 -5.34 -21.19 -46.85
C LEU A 269 -4.07 -21.91 -47.35
N TRP A 270 -3.75 -21.77 -48.66
CA TRP A 270 -2.63 -22.49 -49.29
C TRP A 270 -1.91 -21.70 -50.38
N PRO A 271 -1.36 -20.53 -50.10
CA PRO A 271 -0.72 -19.65 -51.10
C PRO A 271 0.44 -20.32 -51.83
N GLU A 272 1.09 -21.29 -51.20
CA GLU A 272 2.29 -21.95 -51.74
C GLU A 272 1.99 -23.17 -52.62
N ILE A 273 0.71 -23.59 -52.71
CA ILE A 273 0.34 -24.80 -53.45
C ILE A 273 -0.12 -24.45 -54.86
N VAL A 274 0.56 -24.97 -55.87
CA VAL A 274 0.31 -24.63 -57.27
C VAL A 274 -1.06 -25.09 -57.78
N ASN A 275 -1.61 -26.22 -57.29
CA ASN A 275 -2.93 -26.69 -57.68
C ASN A 275 -3.71 -27.24 -56.49
N PRO A 276 -4.45 -26.36 -55.78
CA PRO A 276 -5.17 -26.74 -54.54
C PRO A 276 -6.59 -27.28 -54.79
N ASP A 277 -7.04 -27.41 -56.04
CA ASP A 277 -8.46 -27.68 -56.41
C ASP A 277 -9.05 -28.88 -55.69
N ASN A 278 -8.34 -29.99 -55.65
CA ASN A 278 -8.83 -31.18 -54.96
C ASN A 278 -8.90 -30.96 -53.43
N ARG A 279 -8.00 -30.20 -52.86
CA ARG A 279 -8.00 -29.86 -51.41
C ARG A 279 -9.16 -28.94 -51.06
N ILE A 280 -9.42 -27.92 -51.93
CA ILE A 280 -10.54 -27.00 -51.74
C ILE A 280 -11.85 -27.76 -51.84
N ASN A 281 -12.03 -28.62 -52.86
CA ASN A 281 -13.23 -29.40 -53.04
C ASN A 281 -13.50 -30.33 -51.81
N ASN A 282 -12.47 -31.01 -51.36
CA ASN A 282 -12.56 -31.86 -50.18
C ASN A 282 -12.93 -31.07 -48.92
N LEU A 283 -12.27 -29.91 -48.68
CA LEU A 283 -12.52 -29.10 -47.50
C LEU A 283 -13.93 -28.49 -47.52
N ILE A 284 -14.42 -28.01 -48.68
CA ILE A 284 -15.78 -27.53 -48.86
C ILE A 284 -16.80 -28.67 -48.62
N SER A 285 -16.51 -29.86 -49.13
CA SER A 285 -17.39 -31.02 -48.98
C SER A 285 -17.47 -31.44 -47.50
N THR A 286 -16.35 -31.49 -46.78
CA THR A 286 -16.33 -31.85 -45.38
C THR A 286 -17.01 -30.80 -44.49
N LEU A 287 -16.77 -29.51 -44.75
CA LEU A 287 -17.46 -28.41 -44.06
C LEU A 287 -18.98 -28.48 -44.31
N ARG A 288 -19.40 -28.70 -45.58
CA ARG A 288 -20.81 -28.85 -45.93
C ARG A 288 -21.46 -30.03 -45.16
N LYS A 289 -20.78 -31.17 -45.07
CA LYS A 289 -21.26 -32.31 -44.29
C LYS A 289 -21.40 -31.97 -42.83
N ALA A 290 -20.41 -31.32 -42.22
CA ALA A 290 -20.44 -30.93 -40.83
C ALA A 290 -21.56 -29.92 -40.50
N LEU A 291 -21.86 -29.01 -41.42
CA LEU A 291 -22.94 -28.04 -41.26
C LEU A 291 -24.35 -28.60 -41.59
N LYS A 292 -24.45 -29.73 -42.29
CA LYS A 292 -25.74 -30.30 -42.74
C LYS A 292 -26.65 -30.70 -41.54
N ASP A 293 -26.07 -31.13 -40.43
CA ASP A 293 -26.80 -31.55 -39.23
C ASP A 293 -27.37 -30.38 -38.41
N PHE A 294 -27.10 -29.12 -38.84
CA PHE A 294 -27.52 -27.91 -38.17
C PHE A 294 -28.53 -27.13 -39.03
N PRO A 295 -29.84 -27.19 -38.70
CA PRO A 295 -30.87 -26.48 -39.44
C PRO A 295 -30.58 -24.96 -39.37
N GLY A 296 -30.61 -24.30 -40.53
CA GLY A 296 -30.30 -22.89 -40.65
C GLY A 296 -28.89 -22.55 -41.13
N CYS A 297 -27.99 -23.53 -41.29
CA CYS A 297 -26.70 -23.33 -41.91
C CYS A 297 -26.56 -24.11 -43.20
N SER A 298 -26.28 -23.44 -44.30
CA SER A 298 -25.95 -24.08 -45.57
C SER A 298 -24.74 -23.43 -46.25
N LEU A 299 -23.98 -24.26 -46.94
CA LEU A 299 -22.85 -23.80 -47.75
C LEU A 299 -23.13 -24.14 -49.24
N ASP A 300 -23.54 -23.17 -49.99
CA ASP A 300 -23.94 -23.33 -51.38
C ASP A 300 -22.89 -22.77 -52.34
N MET A 301 -22.91 -23.25 -53.58
CA MET A 301 -22.13 -22.69 -54.66
C MET A 301 -23.09 -22.00 -55.64
N GLY A 302 -22.88 -20.69 -55.85
CA GLY A 302 -23.65 -19.93 -56.78
C GLY A 302 -23.27 -20.22 -58.24
N GLU A 303 -24.08 -19.72 -59.19
CA GLU A 303 -23.85 -19.85 -60.66
C GLU A 303 -22.54 -19.18 -61.06
N ASP A 304 -22.11 -18.16 -60.31
CA ASP A 304 -20.86 -17.41 -60.43
C ASP A 304 -19.62 -18.16 -59.93
N LYS A 305 -19.75 -19.43 -59.52
CA LYS A 305 -18.72 -20.25 -58.91
C LYS A 305 -18.18 -19.69 -57.58
N ILE A 306 -18.95 -18.82 -56.91
CA ILE A 306 -18.65 -18.29 -55.57
C ILE A 306 -19.36 -19.14 -54.52
N TYR A 307 -18.64 -19.53 -53.48
CA TYR A 307 -19.21 -20.22 -52.33
C TYR A 307 -19.85 -19.21 -51.37
N ARG A 308 -21.05 -19.49 -50.91
CA ARG A 308 -21.80 -18.62 -49.96
C ARG A 308 -22.23 -19.40 -48.75
N LEU A 309 -21.88 -18.89 -47.59
CA LEU A 309 -22.36 -19.40 -46.32
C LEU A 309 -23.68 -18.69 -45.98
N ARG A 310 -24.78 -19.42 -46.00
CA ARG A 310 -26.09 -18.92 -45.57
C ARG A 310 -26.31 -19.33 -44.14
N ILE A 311 -26.64 -18.36 -43.30
CA ILE A 311 -26.98 -18.59 -41.88
C ILE A 311 -28.35 -17.95 -41.71
N LEU A 312 -29.37 -18.83 -41.63
CA LEU A 312 -30.73 -18.43 -41.35
C LEU A 312 -30.86 -18.32 -39.84
N GLY A 313 -31.19 -17.11 -39.37
CA GLY A 313 -31.40 -16.81 -37.93
C GLY A 313 -32.78 -17.24 -37.43
#